data_7ee8e25ededcd0ae16cb5ac1ba42b3d6
#
_entry.id   7ee8e25ededcd0ae16cb5ac1ba42b3d6
#
_cell.length_a   1.000
_cell.length_b   1.000
_cell.length_c   1.000
_cell.angle_alpha   90.00
_cell.angle_beta   90.00
_cell.angle_gamma   90.00
#
_symmetry.space_group_name_H-M   'P 1'
#
loop_
_entity.id
_entity.type
_entity.pdbx_description
1 polymer ?
#
loop_
_entity_poly.entity_id
_entity_poly.type
_entity_poly.pdbx_seq_one_letter_code
_entity_poly.pdbx_strand_id
1 'polypeptide(L)'
;MKALMFRHNLAREAAAAIGGRVDGHAFVSRLAPVRVEDVAELPLPAPDWIRVETTFSGLCGSDVKQILLNGSRDNPLTALVSFPHVLGHEVVGRRADTGQRVVLNPWLSCGPRGIDPPCEACRAGRYPWCRNFRSGDLPVSIHLGNCAAAFGAHAERFAAHPAQLFAIPDGVSDEAAVLADPVSVSLRSILLAPPPGGQPVLVYGSGTLAFAAIALLRHLYPDAEVWAATRPGARAGMATRLGAHAVLSSVPDELVAEVARRVGTTPLHPWSRHDWLQDGPAVVYDTIGSTETVETSLRLLNTGGTLVISGVEPPKRFEWTPLYFKELHVIGSNGFGIEEVAGVAKHSMEHYFDFVAAGLDLTPVITHRFPLDRWDEAVLTLKDSRRTGAVKVLLEPSR
;
A
#
# COMPACT_ATOMS: atom_id res chain seq x y z
N MET A 1 -12.99 13.32 20.69
CA MET A 1 -12.12 12.18 20.41
C MET A 1 -10.79 12.66 19.85
N LYS A 2 -9.70 11.98 20.19
CA LYS A 2 -8.40 12.26 19.59
C LYS A 2 -8.33 11.73 18.16
N ALA A 3 -7.75 12.53 17.24
CA ALA A 3 -7.61 12.17 15.85
C ALA A 3 -6.39 12.85 15.19
N LEU A 4 -5.71 12.17 14.27
CA LEU A 4 -4.61 12.72 13.48
C LEU A 4 -5.18 13.47 12.27
N MET A 5 -5.36 14.77 12.45
CA MET A 5 -6.03 15.68 11.53
C MET A 5 -5.05 16.30 10.54
N PHE A 6 -5.39 16.28 9.26
CA PHE A 6 -4.75 17.10 8.24
C PHE A 6 -5.63 18.32 7.90
N ARG A 7 -5.08 19.50 8.18
CA ARG A 7 -5.70 20.79 7.82
C ARG A 7 -4.90 21.44 6.70
N HIS A 8 -5.47 21.48 5.50
CA HIS A 8 -4.84 22.20 4.39
C HIS A 8 -4.62 23.68 4.76
N ASN A 9 -3.36 24.10 4.75
CA ASN A 9 -2.95 25.47 5.04
C ASN A 9 -1.61 25.75 4.34
N LEU A 10 -1.65 26.54 3.28
CA LEU A 10 -0.48 26.82 2.43
C LEU A 10 0.72 27.38 3.20
N ALA A 11 0.49 28.22 4.22
CA ALA A 11 1.59 28.79 5.01
C ALA A 11 2.29 27.73 5.86
N ARG A 12 1.52 26.81 6.50
CA ARG A 12 2.06 25.70 7.27
C ARG A 12 2.74 24.67 6.38
N GLU A 13 2.16 24.36 5.23
CA GLU A 13 2.74 23.43 4.25
C GLU A 13 4.06 23.97 3.72
N ALA A 14 4.12 25.26 3.38
CA ALA A 14 5.36 25.93 2.95
C ALA A 14 6.42 25.90 4.07
N ALA A 15 6.04 26.24 5.31
CA ALA A 15 6.95 26.22 6.45
C ALA A 15 7.49 24.80 6.72
N ALA A 16 6.62 23.78 6.70
CA ALA A 16 7.02 22.38 6.87
C ALA A 16 7.92 21.90 5.72
N ALA A 17 7.61 22.26 4.47
CA ALA A 17 8.41 21.87 3.30
C ALA A 17 9.80 22.53 3.27
N ILE A 18 9.90 23.81 3.68
CA ILE A 18 11.18 24.54 3.79
C ILE A 18 12.00 23.97 4.95
N GLY A 19 11.39 23.85 6.14
CA GLY A 19 12.06 23.29 7.32
C GLY A 19 12.48 21.84 7.12
N GLY A 20 11.66 21.06 6.45
CA GLY A 20 11.91 19.62 6.17
C GLY A 20 13.10 19.35 5.25
N ARG A 21 13.58 20.36 4.51
CA ARG A 21 14.85 20.25 3.75
C ARG A 21 16.09 20.29 4.66
N VAL A 22 15.96 20.88 5.83
CA VAL A 22 17.03 21.01 6.82
C VAL A 22 16.89 19.92 7.88
N ASP A 23 15.69 19.77 8.42
CA ASP A 23 15.38 18.78 9.46
C ASP A 23 14.01 18.14 9.21
N GLY A 24 14.01 16.81 9.01
CA GLY A 24 12.80 16.05 8.78
C GLY A 24 11.76 16.11 9.91
N HIS A 25 12.14 16.56 11.12
CA HIS A 25 11.22 16.82 12.23
C HIS A 25 10.25 18.00 11.95
N ALA A 26 10.57 18.88 11.01
CA ALA A 26 9.68 19.98 10.64
C ALA A 26 8.30 19.50 10.16
N PHE A 27 8.21 18.35 9.50
CA PHE A 27 6.95 17.77 9.02
C PHE A 27 6.03 17.24 10.13
N VAL A 28 6.57 17.01 11.31
CA VAL A 28 5.81 16.52 12.49
C VAL A 28 5.82 17.54 13.63
N SER A 29 6.30 18.76 13.37
CA SER A 29 6.33 19.84 14.33
C SER A 29 4.95 20.49 14.53
N ARG A 30 4.82 21.33 15.57
CA ARG A 30 3.59 22.11 15.81
C ARG A 30 3.21 23.07 14.68
N LEU A 31 4.15 23.36 13.78
CA LEU A 31 3.92 24.20 12.60
C LEU A 31 3.42 23.40 11.39
N ALA A 32 3.49 22.07 11.44
CA ALA A 32 3.02 21.21 10.35
C ALA A 32 1.49 21.27 10.17
N PRO A 33 0.99 20.95 8.96
CA PRO A 33 -0.45 20.90 8.69
C PRO A 33 -1.14 19.71 9.35
N VAL A 34 -0.36 18.68 9.73
CA VAL A 34 -0.85 17.43 10.37
C VAL A 34 -0.52 17.44 11.85
N ARG A 35 -1.47 17.08 12.69
CA ARG A 35 -1.29 16.95 14.15
C ARG A 35 -2.44 16.16 14.78
N VAL A 36 -2.20 15.61 15.97
CA VAL A 36 -3.28 15.08 16.81
C VAL A 36 -4.04 16.26 17.43
N GLU A 37 -5.36 16.19 17.32
CA GLU A 37 -6.31 17.18 17.87
C GLU A 37 -7.45 16.46 18.60
N ASP A 38 -8.01 17.12 19.62
CA ASP A 38 -9.31 16.76 20.15
C ASP A 38 -10.40 17.34 19.24
N VAL A 39 -11.12 16.49 18.56
CA VAL A 39 -12.16 16.88 17.61
C VAL A 39 -13.52 16.34 18.03
N ALA A 40 -14.57 17.10 17.69
CA ALA A 40 -15.93 16.56 17.79
C ALA A 40 -16.10 15.41 16.80
N GLU A 41 -16.87 14.41 17.17
CA GLU A 41 -17.29 13.39 16.22
C GLU A 41 -18.18 14.02 15.15
N LEU A 42 -17.91 13.70 13.89
CA LEU A 42 -18.81 14.09 12.81
C LEU A 42 -20.16 13.37 12.95
N PRO A 43 -21.26 13.99 12.53
CA PRO A 43 -22.50 13.23 12.34
C PRO A 43 -22.26 12.09 11.36
N LEU A 44 -23.06 11.03 11.47
CA LEU A 44 -23.01 9.94 10.48
C LEU A 44 -23.43 10.50 9.11
N PRO A 45 -22.71 10.19 8.03
CA PRO A 45 -23.04 10.65 6.68
C PRO A 45 -24.46 10.25 6.23
N ALA A 46 -24.92 9.07 6.66
CA ALA A 46 -26.29 8.59 6.45
C ALA A 46 -26.72 7.69 7.62
N PRO A 47 -28.03 7.42 7.81
CA PRO A 47 -28.55 6.67 8.96
C PRO A 47 -28.03 5.23 9.08
N ASP A 48 -27.62 4.62 7.98
CA ASP A 48 -27.09 3.26 7.91
C ASP A 48 -25.58 3.16 8.21
N TRP A 49 -24.89 4.30 8.29
CA TRP A 49 -23.47 4.30 8.65
C TRP A 49 -23.28 3.88 10.12
N ILE A 50 -22.16 3.23 10.38
CA ILE A 50 -21.84 2.59 11.65
C ILE A 50 -20.61 3.25 12.25
N ARG A 51 -20.65 3.53 13.55
CA ARG A 51 -19.46 3.92 14.29
C ARG A 51 -18.60 2.70 14.59
N VAL A 52 -17.30 2.89 14.46
CA VAL A 52 -16.30 1.85 14.76
C VAL A 52 -15.28 2.43 15.72
N GLU A 53 -15.02 1.71 16.80
CA GLU A 53 -13.93 2.00 17.74
C GLU A 53 -12.64 1.41 17.20
N THR A 54 -11.60 2.22 17.06
CA THR A 54 -10.33 1.80 16.48
C THR A 54 -9.50 1.01 17.49
N THR A 55 -9.13 -0.22 17.16
CA THR A 55 -8.15 -1.01 17.94
C THR A 55 -6.74 -0.74 17.47
N PHE A 56 -6.50 -0.95 16.17
CA PHE A 56 -5.22 -0.69 15.48
C PHE A 56 -5.46 0.07 14.20
N SER A 57 -4.58 1.02 13.92
CA SER A 57 -4.54 1.69 12.62
C SER A 57 -3.11 1.64 12.06
N GLY A 58 -2.94 1.00 10.89
CA GLY A 58 -1.65 0.85 10.22
C GLY A 58 -1.24 2.14 9.51
N LEU A 59 0.00 2.58 9.71
CA LEU A 59 0.59 3.63 8.89
C LEU A 59 0.93 3.08 7.51
N CYS A 60 0.27 3.62 6.48
CA CYS A 60 0.57 3.36 5.08
C CYS A 60 1.66 4.30 4.56
N GLY A 61 2.37 3.89 3.52
CA GLY A 61 3.28 4.77 2.79
C GLY A 61 2.59 6.01 2.21
N SER A 62 1.30 5.92 1.86
CA SER A 62 0.49 7.04 1.38
C SER A 62 0.21 8.08 2.47
N ASP A 63 -0.03 7.66 3.73
CA ASP A 63 -0.18 8.57 4.87
C ASP A 63 1.14 9.33 5.11
N VAL A 64 2.25 8.59 5.14
CA VAL A 64 3.58 9.19 5.31
C VAL A 64 3.90 10.19 4.21
N LYS A 65 3.55 9.91 2.95
CA LYS A 65 3.72 10.85 1.83
C LYS A 65 2.89 12.11 2.01
N GLN A 66 1.64 12.00 2.47
CA GLN A 66 0.81 13.17 2.78
C GLN A 66 1.43 14.00 3.92
N ILE A 67 1.84 13.35 5.01
CA ILE A 67 2.45 14.02 6.17
C ILE A 67 3.76 14.73 5.79
N LEU A 68 4.61 14.08 5.02
CA LEU A 68 5.90 14.61 4.57
C LEU A 68 5.77 15.55 3.36
N LEU A 69 4.56 15.81 2.88
CA LEU A 69 4.29 16.60 1.68
C LEU A 69 5.10 16.12 0.46
N ASN A 70 5.33 14.81 0.38
CA ASN A 70 6.13 14.17 -0.65
C ASN A 70 5.24 13.63 -1.78
N GLY A 71 4.83 14.52 -2.67
CA GLY A 71 4.00 14.19 -3.83
C GLY A 71 4.33 15.08 -5.03
N SER A 72 4.02 14.62 -6.23
CA SER A 72 4.03 15.47 -7.42
C SER A 72 2.88 16.46 -7.36
N ARG A 73 3.12 17.72 -7.75
CA ARG A 73 2.06 18.72 -7.88
C ARG A 73 1.04 18.36 -8.97
N ASP A 74 1.48 17.59 -9.98
CA ASP A 74 0.67 17.11 -11.08
C ASP A 74 0.00 15.76 -10.79
N ASN A 75 0.06 15.28 -9.54
CA ASN A 75 -0.58 14.03 -9.15
C ASN A 75 -2.11 14.18 -9.20
N PRO A 76 -2.84 13.45 -10.09
CA PRO A 76 -4.28 13.58 -10.25
C PRO A 76 -5.06 13.18 -8.99
N LEU A 77 -4.47 12.39 -8.08
CA LEU A 77 -5.12 12.02 -6.82
C LEU A 77 -5.34 13.22 -5.90
N THR A 78 -4.59 14.31 -6.06
CA THR A 78 -4.83 15.56 -5.30
C THR A 78 -6.20 16.16 -5.58
N ALA A 79 -6.79 15.88 -6.74
CA ALA A 79 -8.16 16.29 -7.10
C ALA A 79 -9.24 15.38 -6.47
N LEU A 80 -8.86 14.33 -5.77
CA LEU A 80 -9.74 13.34 -5.14
C LEU A 80 -9.57 13.32 -3.61
N VAL A 81 -9.31 14.47 -3.02
CA VAL A 81 -9.14 14.68 -1.57
C VAL A 81 -9.99 15.88 -1.15
N SER A 82 -10.63 15.81 0.00
CA SER A 82 -11.30 16.94 0.63
C SER A 82 -10.75 17.22 2.03
N PHE A 83 -10.70 18.49 2.43
CA PHE A 83 -10.12 18.95 3.68
C PHE A 83 -11.13 19.68 4.56
N PRO A 84 -10.96 19.70 5.90
CA PRO A 84 -9.97 18.94 6.65
C PRO A 84 -10.35 17.46 6.73
N HIS A 85 -9.38 16.54 6.88
CA HIS A 85 -9.68 15.13 7.08
C HIS A 85 -8.76 14.50 8.12
N VAL A 86 -9.18 13.37 8.67
CA VAL A 86 -8.37 12.48 9.50
C VAL A 86 -7.74 11.42 8.61
N LEU A 87 -6.44 11.17 8.77
CA LEU A 87 -5.70 10.16 8.04
C LEU A 87 -6.05 8.73 8.51
N GLY A 88 -5.53 7.73 7.80
CA GLY A 88 -5.62 6.30 8.16
C GLY A 88 -6.75 5.56 7.45
N HIS A 89 -6.39 4.43 6.86
CA HIS A 89 -7.29 3.59 6.06
C HIS A 89 -7.03 2.08 6.24
N GLU A 90 -5.93 1.68 6.87
CA GLU A 90 -5.64 0.30 7.22
C GLU A 90 -6.01 0.08 8.69
N VAL A 91 -7.12 -0.60 8.98
CA VAL A 91 -7.66 -0.59 10.34
C VAL A 91 -8.30 -1.90 10.77
N VAL A 92 -8.15 -2.19 12.04
CA VAL A 92 -8.99 -3.13 12.81
C VAL A 92 -9.73 -2.33 13.88
N GLY A 93 -11.01 -2.62 14.04
CA GLY A 93 -11.84 -1.98 15.05
C GLY A 93 -13.01 -2.85 15.48
N ARG A 94 -13.85 -2.27 16.33
CA ARG A 94 -15.09 -2.87 16.82
C ARG A 94 -16.28 -2.00 16.47
N ARG A 95 -17.30 -2.59 15.89
CA ARG A 95 -18.57 -1.91 15.67
C ARG A 95 -19.16 -1.48 17.02
N ALA A 96 -19.56 -0.22 17.13
CA ALA A 96 -20.10 0.32 18.37
C ALA A 96 -21.51 -0.24 18.68
N ASP A 97 -22.25 -0.68 17.65
CA ASP A 97 -23.60 -1.22 17.80
C ASP A 97 -23.64 -2.70 18.24
N THR A 98 -22.68 -3.51 17.81
CA THR A 98 -22.68 -4.97 18.03
C THR A 98 -21.46 -5.48 18.78
N GLY A 99 -20.39 -4.69 18.90
CA GLY A 99 -19.09 -5.14 19.40
C GLY A 99 -18.32 -6.04 18.44
N GLN A 100 -18.85 -6.33 17.24
CA GLN A 100 -18.22 -7.19 16.25
C GLN A 100 -16.86 -6.63 15.81
N ARG A 101 -15.84 -7.50 15.76
CA ARG A 101 -14.51 -7.17 15.22
C ARG A 101 -14.58 -7.06 13.70
N VAL A 102 -14.02 -5.98 13.16
CA VAL A 102 -14.08 -5.69 11.72
C VAL A 102 -12.77 -5.12 11.19
N VAL A 103 -12.53 -5.34 9.90
CA VAL A 103 -11.58 -4.59 9.08
C VAL A 103 -12.32 -3.69 8.10
N LEU A 104 -11.63 -2.69 7.58
CA LEU A 104 -12.18 -1.68 6.70
C LEU A 104 -11.71 -1.85 5.26
N ASN A 105 -12.65 -1.97 4.31
CA ASN A 105 -12.41 -1.60 2.92
C ASN A 105 -12.54 -0.06 2.79
N PRO A 106 -11.47 0.68 2.58
CA PRO A 106 -11.50 2.13 2.69
C PRO A 106 -12.20 2.86 1.54
N TRP A 107 -12.46 2.19 0.42
CA TRP A 107 -12.96 2.81 -0.81
C TRP A 107 -14.33 3.47 -0.61
N LEU A 108 -14.40 4.79 -0.87
CA LEU A 108 -15.64 5.56 -0.90
C LEU A 108 -16.28 5.47 -2.30
N SER A 109 -16.60 4.24 -2.69
CA SER A 109 -17.24 3.90 -3.97
C SER A 109 -18.75 4.21 -3.97
N CYS A 110 -19.52 3.74 -4.96
CA CYS A 110 -20.93 4.08 -5.09
C CYS A 110 -21.78 3.81 -3.84
N GLY A 111 -21.62 2.64 -3.20
CA GLY A 111 -22.42 2.29 -2.01
C GLY A 111 -22.28 3.31 -0.89
N PRO A 112 -21.07 3.55 -0.34
CA PRO A 112 -20.85 4.57 0.69
C PRO A 112 -21.29 6.00 0.31
N ARG A 113 -21.46 6.26 -0.99
CA ARG A 113 -21.90 7.57 -1.52
C ARG A 113 -23.39 7.66 -1.77
N GLY A 114 -24.18 6.65 -1.38
CA GLY A 114 -25.63 6.64 -1.60
C GLY A 114 -26.02 6.58 -3.08
N ILE A 115 -25.16 6.09 -3.97
CA ILE A 115 -25.41 6.06 -5.41
C ILE A 115 -25.97 4.70 -5.82
N ASP A 116 -27.25 4.71 -6.23
CA ASP A 116 -27.99 3.57 -6.76
C ASP A 116 -28.67 3.98 -8.09
N PRO A 117 -28.52 3.22 -9.19
CA PRO A 117 -27.70 2.02 -9.31
C PRO A 117 -26.18 2.34 -9.30
N PRO A 118 -25.36 1.43 -8.78
CA PRO A 118 -23.92 1.64 -8.78
C PRO A 118 -23.35 1.59 -10.20
N CYS A 119 -22.21 2.28 -10.41
CA CYS A 119 -21.53 2.26 -11.71
C CYS A 119 -21.04 0.84 -12.08
N GLU A 120 -20.74 0.62 -13.36
CA GLU A 120 -20.27 -0.67 -13.89
C GLU A 120 -19.09 -1.26 -13.11
N ALA A 121 -18.09 -0.43 -12.79
CA ALA A 121 -16.92 -0.87 -12.02
C ALA A 121 -17.32 -1.38 -10.62
N CYS A 122 -18.22 -0.67 -9.92
CA CYS A 122 -18.69 -1.09 -8.60
C CYS A 122 -19.55 -2.36 -8.65
N ARG A 123 -20.39 -2.52 -9.69
CA ARG A 123 -21.13 -3.77 -9.90
C ARG A 123 -20.22 -4.97 -10.15
N ALA A 124 -19.07 -4.72 -10.79
CA ALA A 124 -18.06 -5.75 -11.04
C ALA A 124 -17.06 -5.92 -9.86
N GLY A 125 -17.31 -5.29 -8.70
CA GLY A 125 -16.42 -5.37 -7.55
C GLY A 125 -15.07 -4.63 -7.69
N ARG A 126 -14.88 -3.84 -8.75
CA ARG A 126 -13.65 -3.08 -9.03
C ARG A 126 -13.72 -1.70 -8.40
N TYR A 127 -13.76 -1.62 -7.08
CA TYR A 127 -13.96 -0.38 -6.33
C TYR A 127 -12.95 0.73 -6.63
N PRO A 128 -11.63 0.46 -6.83
CA PRO A 128 -10.66 1.49 -7.23
C PRO A 128 -10.96 2.16 -8.57
N TRP A 129 -11.81 1.57 -9.40
CA TRP A 129 -12.22 2.09 -10.70
C TRP A 129 -13.56 2.81 -10.66
N CYS A 130 -14.10 3.06 -9.46
CA CYS A 130 -15.36 3.77 -9.32
C CYS A 130 -15.32 5.10 -10.06
N ARG A 131 -16.36 5.39 -10.85
CA ARG A 131 -16.45 6.63 -11.62
C ARG A 131 -17.03 7.78 -10.83
N ASN A 132 -17.48 7.52 -9.59
CA ASN A 132 -18.30 8.43 -8.81
C ASN A 132 -17.59 8.99 -7.56
N PHE A 133 -16.26 9.02 -7.50
CA PHE A 133 -15.52 9.59 -6.37
C PHE A 133 -15.76 11.09 -6.13
N ARG A 134 -16.46 11.76 -7.06
CA ARG A 134 -16.81 13.19 -7.02
C ARG A 134 -18.31 13.44 -6.93
N SER A 135 -19.12 12.40 -6.80
CA SER A 135 -20.60 12.47 -6.85
C SER A 135 -21.22 11.81 -5.62
N GLY A 136 -22.52 11.98 -5.42
CA GLY A 136 -23.27 11.41 -4.29
C GLY A 136 -23.17 12.25 -3.03
N ASP A 137 -23.44 11.64 -1.89
CA ASP A 137 -23.65 12.32 -0.60
C ASP A 137 -22.36 12.76 0.11
N LEU A 138 -21.20 12.27 -0.36
CA LEU A 138 -19.91 12.61 0.22
C LEU A 138 -19.16 13.64 -0.61
N PRO A 139 -18.34 14.51 0.02
CA PRO A 139 -17.40 15.36 -0.70
C PRO A 139 -16.46 14.54 -1.58
N VAL A 140 -15.80 15.22 -2.54
CA VAL A 140 -14.80 14.59 -3.38
C VAL A 140 -13.74 13.87 -2.54
N SER A 141 -13.60 12.55 -2.74
CA SER A 141 -12.67 11.73 -1.98
C SER A 141 -12.62 10.32 -2.58
N ILE A 142 -11.46 9.70 -2.53
CA ILE A 142 -11.26 8.34 -3.06
C ILE A 142 -11.49 7.27 -1.97
N HIS A 143 -11.07 7.52 -0.75
CA HIS A 143 -11.20 6.58 0.37
C HIS A 143 -11.30 7.31 1.73
N LEU A 144 -11.70 6.60 2.76
CA LEU A 144 -11.52 7.02 4.15
C LEU A 144 -10.03 7.34 4.39
N GLY A 145 -9.75 8.41 5.13
CA GLY A 145 -8.38 8.92 5.28
C GLY A 145 -8.07 10.11 4.39
N ASN A 146 -8.99 10.49 3.45
CA ASN A 146 -8.90 11.75 2.70
C ASN A 146 -10.27 12.34 2.35
N CYS A 147 -11.25 12.13 3.21
CA CYS A 147 -12.61 12.67 3.11
C CYS A 147 -12.94 13.60 4.30
N ALA A 148 -13.45 14.80 4.00
CA ALA A 148 -13.83 15.77 5.03
C ALA A 148 -15.11 15.42 5.79
N ALA A 149 -15.98 14.57 5.23
CA ALA A 149 -17.25 14.16 5.85
C ALA A 149 -17.22 12.72 6.39
N ALA A 150 -16.17 11.95 6.10
CA ALA A 150 -15.95 10.60 6.59
C ALA A 150 -14.48 10.44 6.98
N PHE A 151 -14.19 10.64 8.26
CA PHE A 151 -12.83 10.65 8.79
C PHE A 151 -12.18 9.28 8.71
N GLY A 152 -10.85 9.27 8.50
CA GLY A 152 -10.03 8.08 8.56
C GLY A 152 -9.81 7.56 9.99
N ALA A 153 -9.11 6.45 10.09
CA ALA A 153 -9.01 5.65 11.30
C ALA A 153 -7.77 5.91 12.17
N HIS A 154 -6.94 6.92 11.84
CA HIS A 154 -5.96 7.43 12.81
C HIS A 154 -6.67 8.31 13.85
N ALA A 155 -7.69 7.74 14.47
CA ALA A 155 -8.55 8.34 15.48
C ALA A 155 -9.09 7.26 16.41
N GLU A 156 -9.55 7.65 17.63
CA GLU A 156 -10.19 6.73 18.57
C GLU A 156 -11.43 6.06 17.97
N ARG A 157 -12.17 6.79 17.12
CA ARG A 157 -13.38 6.31 16.44
C ARG A 157 -13.51 6.91 15.06
N PHE A 158 -14.15 6.17 14.15
CA PHE A 158 -14.51 6.65 12.82
C PHE A 158 -15.90 6.12 12.44
N ALA A 159 -16.43 6.59 11.32
CA ALA A 159 -17.68 6.06 10.76
C ALA A 159 -17.39 5.36 9.43
N ALA A 160 -18.06 4.24 9.18
CA ALA A 160 -17.99 3.50 7.93
C ALA A 160 -19.37 3.02 7.48
N HIS A 161 -19.56 2.92 6.17
CA HIS A 161 -20.75 2.30 5.60
C HIS A 161 -20.68 0.77 5.78
N PRO A 162 -21.81 0.06 6.00
CA PRO A 162 -21.82 -1.40 6.19
C PRO A 162 -21.06 -2.17 5.12
N ALA A 163 -21.16 -1.78 3.84
CA ALA A 163 -20.46 -2.42 2.73
C ALA A 163 -18.93 -2.26 2.77
N GLN A 164 -18.40 -1.43 3.66
CA GLN A 164 -16.97 -1.27 3.87
C GLN A 164 -16.42 -2.15 5.01
N LEU A 165 -17.28 -2.75 5.82
CA LEU A 165 -16.91 -3.47 7.03
C LEU A 165 -16.96 -4.99 6.79
N PHE A 166 -15.82 -5.64 6.97
CA PHE A 166 -15.68 -7.09 6.89
C PHE A 166 -15.44 -7.66 8.27
N ALA A 167 -16.27 -8.63 8.67
CA ALA A 167 -16.11 -9.32 9.93
C ALA A 167 -14.79 -10.09 9.99
N ILE A 168 -14.08 -9.97 11.11
CA ILE A 168 -12.87 -10.76 11.37
C ILE A 168 -13.30 -12.12 11.89
N PRO A 169 -12.94 -13.23 11.23
CA PRO A 169 -13.28 -14.58 11.70
C PRO A 169 -12.69 -14.88 13.08
N ASP A 170 -13.36 -15.78 13.81
CA ASP A 170 -12.80 -16.36 15.02
C ASP A 170 -11.47 -17.06 14.68
N GLY A 171 -10.47 -16.92 15.58
CA GLY A 171 -9.14 -17.47 15.35
C GLY A 171 -8.17 -16.56 14.56
N VAL A 172 -8.65 -15.51 13.89
CA VAL A 172 -7.79 -14.47 13.28
C VAL A 172 -7.52 -13.38 14.34
N SER A 173 -6.26 -13.14 14.65
CA SER A 173 -5.86 -12.08 15.60
C SER A 173 -6.06 -10.68 15.01
N ASP A 174 -6.16 -9.65 15.86
CA ASP A 174 -6.24 -8.26 15.42
C ASP A 174 -4.96 -7.83 14.68
N GLU A 175 -3.80 -8.38 15.06
CA GLU A 175 -2.52 -8.18 14.38
C GLU A 175 -2.50 -8.76 12.96
N ALA A 176 -3.03 -9.96 12.78
CA ALA A 176 -3.17 -10.50 11.43
C ALA A 176 -4.17 -9.68 10.63
N ALA A 177 -5.32 -9.34 11.23
CA ALA A 177 -6.41 -8.67 10.54
C ALA A 177 -6.06 -7.25 10.06
N VAL A 178 -5.23 -6.48 10.80
CA VAL A 178 -4.83 -5.13 10.36
C VAL A 178 -4.00 -5.12 9.07
N LEU A 179 -3.46 -6.27 8.68
CA LEU A 179 -2.72 -6.45 7.43
C LEU A 179 -3.65 -6.73 6.22
N ALA A 180 -4.96 -6.87 6.43
CA ALA A 180 -5.90 -7.22 5.37
C ALA A 180 -5.87 -6.23 4.18
N ASP A 181 -5.73 -4.93 4.44
CA ASP A 181 -5.62 -3.92 3.39
C ASP A 181 -4.33 -4.09 2.56
N PRO A 182 -3.11 -3.98 3.10
CA PRO A 182 -1.89 -4.09 2.30
C PRO A 182 -1.71 -5.48 1.66
N VAL A 183 -2.20 -6.55 2.28
CA VAL A 183 -2.18 -7.88 1.68
C VAL A 183 -3.13 -7.94 0.48
N SER A 184 -4.32 -7.34 0.57
CA SER A 184 -5.26 -7.24 -0.54
C SER A 184 -4.69 -6.47 -1.74
N VAL A 185 -3.94 -5.39 -1.50
CA VAL A 185 -3.20 -4.66 -2.57
C VAL A 185 -2.19 -5.58 -3.26
N SER A 186 -1.43 -6.35 -2.48
CA SER A 186 -0.42 -7.27 -3.02
C SER A 186 -1.06 -8.46 -3.76
N LEU A 187 -2.18 -8.99 -3.25
CA LEU A 187 -2.95 -10.05 -3.92
C LEU A 187 -3.42 -9.57 -5.31
N ARG A 188 -4.02 -8.38 -5.37
CA ARG A 188 -4.43 -7.79 -6.64
C ARG A 188 -3.28 -7.65 -7.62
N SER A 189 -2.11 -7.19 -7.15
CA SER A 189 -0.92 -7.03 -7.99
C SER A 189 -0.49 -8.37 -8.62
N ILE A 190 -0.52 -9.45 -7.85
CA ILE A 190 -0.17 -10.79 -8.33
C ILE A 190 -1.20 -11.30 -9.32
N LEU A 191 -2.50 -11.13 -9.04
CA LEU A 191 -3.58 -11.60 -9.93
C LEU A 191 -3.64 -10.84 -11.27
N LEU A 192 -3.12 -9.62 -11.34
CA LEU A 192 -3.01 -8.86 -12.60
C LEU A 192 -1.94 -9.43 -13.55
N ALA A 193 -0.93 -10.08 -13.02
CA ALA A 193 0.12 -10.75 -13.79
C ALA A 193 0.64 -11.95 -12.97
N PRO A 194 -0.07 -13.08 -12.94
CA PRO A 194 0.35 -14.26 -12.19
C PRO A 194 1.67 -14.82 -12.73
N PRO A 195 2.49 -15.47 -11.89
CA PRO A 195 3.72 -16.10 -12.31
C PRO A 195 3.49 -17.11 -13.44
N PRO A 196 4.16 -17.00 -14.57
CA PRO A 196 4.14 -18.07 -15.58
C PRO A 196 4.94 -19.28 -15.09
N GLY A 197 4.53 -20.47 -15.47
CA GLY A 197 5.22 -21.70 -15.09
C GLY A 197 6.68 -21.74 -15.58
N GLY A 198 7.60 -22.19 -14.73
CA GLY A 198 9.00 -22.44 -15.09
C GLY A 198 9.89 -21.19 -15.26
N GLN A 199 9.39 -20.00 -14.98
CA GLN A 199 10.18 -18.77 -15.06
C GLN A 199 10.21 -18.04 -13.70
N PRO A 200 11.34 -17.42 -13.33
CA PRO A 200 11.42 -16.68 -12.08
C PRO A 200 10.60 -15.39 -12.13
N VAL A 201 10.15 -14.97 -10.96
CA VAL A 201 9.55 -13.66 -10.74
C VAL A 201 10.35 -12.89 -9.69
N LEU A 202 10.32 -11.56 -9.79
CA LEU A 202 11.05 -10.69 -8.87
C LEU A 202 10.07 -9.77 -8.12
N VAL A 203 10.16 -9.73 -6.80
CA VAL A 203 9.54 -8.70 -5.97
C VAL A 203 10.57 -7.63 -5.65
N TYR A 204 10.34 -6.41 -6.14
CA TYR A 204 11.24 -5.29 -5.91
C TYR A 204 10.71 -4.40 -4.78
N GLY A 205 11.41 -4.43 -3.66
CA GLY A 205 11.06 -3.68 -2.47
C GLY A 205 11.30 -4.47 -1.18
N SER A 206 11.12 -3.78 -0.05
CA SER A 206 11.32 -4.36 1.28
C SER A 206 10.41 -3.73 2.33
N GLY A 207 9.23 -3.31 1.91
CA GLY A 207 8.14 -2.82 2.75
C GLY A 207 7.04 -3.87 2.91
N THR A 208 5.93 -3.49 3.53
CA THR A 208 4.79 -4.36 3.81
C THR A 208 4.25 -5.01 2.54
N LEU A 209 4.06 -4.25 1.44
CA LEU A 209 3.57 -4.78 0.17
C LEU A 209 4.52 -5.84 -0.42
N ALA A 210 5.84 -5.58 -0.36
CA ALA A 210 6.82 -6.54 -0.87
C ALA A 210 6.79 -7.86 -0.10
N PHE A 211 6.75 -7.80 1.21
CA PHE A 211 6.71 -9.00 2.06
C PHE A 211 5.39 -9.75 1.92
N ALA A 212 4.26 -9.03 1.81
CA ALA A 212 2.97 -9.64 1.48
C ALA A 212 3.01 -10.33 0.11
N ALA A 213 3.59 -9.70 -0.92
CA ALA A 213 3.71 -10.29 -2.25
C ALA A 213 4.57 -11.56 -2.23
N ILE A 214 5.72 -11.57 -1.54
CA ILE A 214 6.56 -12.77 -1.41
C ILE A 214 5.77 -13.91 -0.77
N ALA A 215 5.12 -13.67 0.37
CA ALA A 215 4.37 -14.69 1.09
C ALA A 215 3.17 -15.21 0.28
N LEU A 216 2.42 -14.33 -0.39
CA LEU A 216 1.31 -14.70 -1.26
C LEU A 216 1.76 -15.50 -2.49
N LEU A 217 2.86 -15.11 -3.14
CA LEU A 217 3.43 -15.86 -4.25
C LEU A 217 3.80 -17.28 -3.83
N ARG A 218 4.40 -17.44 -2.66
CA ARG A 218 4.73 -18.76 -2.12
C ARG A 218 3.51 -19.59 -1.72
N HIS A 219 2.46 -18.91 -1.23
CA HIS A 219 1.22 -19.59 -0.83
C HIS A 219 0.37 -20.02 -2.03
N LEU A 220 0.21 -19.14 -3.02
CA LEU A 220 -0.68 -19.36 -4.17
C LEU A 220 0.00 -20.10 -5.33
N TYR A 221 1.31 -19.94 -5.49
CA TYR A 221 2.11 -20.48 -6.59
C TYR A 221 3.36 -21.18 -6.03
N PRO A 222 3.21 -22.33 -5.35
CA PRO A 222 4.30 -23.00 -4.64
C PRO A 222 5.48 -23.39 -5.56
N ASP A 223 5.21 -23.60 -6.85
CA ASP A 223 6.22 -23.97 -7.85
C ASP A 223 6.91 -22.73 -8.48
N ALA A 224 6.47 -21.52 -8.20
CA ALA A 224 7.09 -20.31 -8.73
C ALA A 224 8.43 -20.02 -8.04
N GLU A 225 9.47 -19.73 -8.82
CA GLU A 225 10.74 -19.27 -8.30
C GLU A 225 10.64 -17.76 -7.99
N VAL A 226 10.60 -17.42 -6.70
CA VAL A 226 10.43 -16.04 -6.22
C VAL A 226 11.76 -15.46 -5.77
N TRP A 227 12.20 -14.41 -6.44
CA TRP A 227 13.35 -13.60 -6.03
C TRP A 227 12.89 -12.31 -5.34
N ALA A 228 13.69 -11.80 -4.42
CA ALA A 228 13.42 -10.55 -3.71
C ALA A 228 14.58 -9.58 -3.86
N ALA A 229 14.39 -8.44 -4.51
CA ALA A 229 15.35 -7.35 -4.51
C ALA A 229 15.12 -6.48 -3.29
N THR A 230 15.96 -6.62 -2.27
CA THR A 230 15.80 -5.96 -0.97
C THR A 230 17.13 -5.49 -0.41
N ARG A 231 17.05 -4.59 0.55
CA ARG A 231 18.25 -4.13 1.28
C ARG A 231 18.79 -5.24 2.17
N PRO A 232 20.12 -5.29 2.35
CA PRO A 232 20.75 -6.28 3.23
C PRO A 232 20.29 -6.14 4.69
N GLY A 233 20.60 -7.15 5.51
CA GLY A 233 20.30 -7.19 6.95
C GLY A 233 18.92 -7.78 7.27
N ALA A 234 18.24 -7.23 8.26
CA ALA A 234 16.97 -7.76 8.79
C ALA A 234 15.87 -7.93 7.71
N ARG A 235 15.85 -7.05 6.68
CA ARG A 235 14.88 -7.13 5.59
C ARG A 235 15.14 -8.30 4.64
N ALA A 236 16.42 -8.58 4.36
CA ALA A 236 16.83 -9.78 3.62
C ALA A 236 16.40 -11.05 4.37
N GLY A 237 16.68 -11.11 5.68
CA GLY A 237 16.23 -12.21 6.53
C GLY A 237 14.71 -12.37 6.58
N MET A 238 13.94 -11.27 6.54
CA MET A 238 12.47 -11.32 6.45
C MET A 238 12.01 -11.91 5.11
N ALA A 239 12.58 -11.47 3.98
CA ALA A 239 12.26 -12.01 2.66
C ALA A 239 12.49 -13.52 2.60
N THR A 240 13.63 -13.99 3.12
CA THR A 240 13.93 -15.43 3.19
C THR A 240 12.93 -16.19 4.06
N ARG A 241 12.58 -15.67 5.25
CA ARG A 241 11.58 -16.32 6.13
C ARG A 241 10.20 -16.41 5.48
N LEU A 242 9.84 -15.43 4.66
CA LEU A 242 8.56 -15.42 3.92
C LEU A 242 8.60 -16.23 2.63
N GLY A 243 9.73 -16.91 2.34
CA GLY A 243 9.84 -17.90 1.29
C GLY A 243 10.46 -17.43 -0.02
N ALA A 244 11.14 -16.28 -0.05
CA ALA A 244 11.96 -15.92 -1.22
C ALA A 244 13.07 -16.96 -1.45
N HIS A 245 13.17 -17.47 -2.67
CA HIS A 245 14.20 -18.46 -3.07
C HIS A 245 15.58 -17.81 -3.17
N ALA A 246 15.60 -16.52 -3.50
CA ALA A 246 16.82 -15.73 -3.54
C ALA A 246 16.56 -14.31 -3.07
N VAL A 247 17.53 -13.76 -2.36
CA VAL A 247 17.57 -12.35 -1.99
C VAL A 247 18.71 -11.70 -2.76
N LEU A 248 18.36 -10.71 -3.57
CA LEU A 248 19.28 -9.99 -4.47
C LEU A 248 19.49 -8.57 -3.95
N SER A 249 20.56 -7.92 -4.41
CA SER A 249 20.80 -6.51 -4.13
C SER A 249 19.64 -5.64 -4.62
N SER A 250 19.31 -4.58 -3.89
CA SER A 250 18.39 -3.55 -4.37
C SER A 250 19.11 -2.39 -5.08
N VAL A 251 20.42 -2.45 -5.22
CA VAL A 251 21.21 -1.48 -5.98
C VAL A 251 21.08 -1.81 -7.47
N PRO A 252 20.66 -0.85 -8.33
CA PRO A 252 20.27 -1.13 -9.71
C PRO A 252 21.27 -1.96 -10.53
N ASP A 253 22.52 -1.52 -10.62
CA ASP A 253 23.51 -2.20 -11.46
C ASP A 253 23.97 -3.54 -10.87
N GLU A 254 24.03 -3.64 -9.54
CA GLU A 254 24.28 -4.92 -8.87
C GLU A 254 23.15 -5.92 -9.12
N LEU A 255 21.89 -5.45 -9.03
CA LEU A 255 20.71 -6.28 -9.29
C LEU A 255 20.73 -6.83 -10.72
N VAL A 256 20.99 -5.98 -11.71
CA VAL A 256 21.08 -6.42 -13.13
C VAL A 256 22.18 -7.46 -13.31
N ALA A 257 23.37 -7.25 -12.72
CA ALA A 257 24.46 -8.20 -12.79
C ALA A 257 24.13 -9.53 -12.06
N GLU A 258 23.45 -9.48 -10.94
CA GLU A 258 23.02 -10.69 -10.21
C GLU A 258 21.98 -11.49 -10.97
N VAL A 259 20.99 -10.82 -11.58
CA VAL A 259 19.99 -11.45 -12.45
C VAL A 259 20.67 -12.11 -13.64
N ALA A 260 21.58 -11.40 -14.34
CA ALA A 260 22.32 -11.95 -15.47
C ALA A 260 23.03 -13.25 -15.15
N ARG A 261 23.72 -13.31 -14.01
CA ARG A 261 24.40 -14.54 -13.56
C ARG A 261 23.44 -15.67 -13.27
N ARG A 262 22.26 -15.38 -12.70
CA ARG A 262 21.26 -16.40 -12.35
C ARG A 262 20.59 -17.01 -13.56
N VAL A 263 20.25 -16.20 -14.54
CA VAL A 263 19.61 -16.69 -15.79
C VAL A 263 20.64 -17.16 -16.82
N GLY A 264 21.92 -16.92 -16.60
CA GLY A 264 23.00 -17.33 -17.52
C GLY A 264 23.06 -16.52 -18.81
N THR A 265 22.63 -15.24 -18.76
CA THR A 265 22.63 -14.34 -19.94
C THR A 265 23.80 -13.36 -19.89
N THR A 266 24.22 -12.89 -21.08
CA THR A 266 25.24 -11.85 -21.20
C THR A 266 24.57 -10.49 -21.25
N PRO A 267 24.93 -9.55 -20.34
CA PRO A 267 24.39 -8.20 -20.40
C PRO A 267 24.74 -7.48 -21.70
N LEU A 268 23.82 -6.65 -22.18
CA LEU A 268 24.06 -5.71 -23.27
C LEU A 268 24.58 -4.40 -22.70
N HIS A 269 25.68 -3.92 -23.21
CA HIS A 269 26.41 -2.74 -22.75
C HIS A 269 26.14 -1.55 -23.70
N PRO A 270 25.15 -0.68 -23.42
CA PRO A 270 24.97 0.53 -24.23
C PRO A 270 26.12 1.52 -23.98
N TRP A 271 26.20 2.57 -24.81
CA TRP A 271 27.20 3.64 -24.63
C TRP A 271 27.06 4.41 -23.31
N SER A 272 25.86 4.35 -22.68
CA SER A 272 25.67 4.73 -21.30
C SER A 272 26.26 3.66 -20.34
N ARG A 273 26.32 3.97 -19.05
CA ARG A 273 26.94 3.08 -18.06
C ARG A 273 26.02 1.98 -17.51
N HIS A 274 24.77 1.90 -17.99
CA HIS A 274 23.77 1.00 -17.40
C HIS A 274 23.49 -0.18 -18.31
N ASP A 275 23.87 -1.36 -17.85
CA ASP A 275 23.60 -2.62 -18.53
C ASP A 275 22.12 -2.96 -18.51
N TRP A 276 21.68 -3.75 -19.50
CA TRP A 276 20.37 -4.31 -19.57
C TRP A 276 20.39 -5.74 -20.16
N LEU A 277 19.30 -6.50 -19.91
CA LEU A 277 19.20 -7.92 -20.22
C LEU A 277 18.09 -8.15 -21.25
N GLN A 278 18.22 -9.17 -22.09
CA GLN A 278 17.14 -9.70 -22.91
C GLN A 278 16.37 -10.81 -22.19
N ASP A 279 17.09 -11.58 -21.36
CA ASP A 279 16.55 -12.66 -20.56
C ASP A 279 16.62 -12.30 -19.08
N GLY A 280 15.52 -12.53 -18.33
CA GLY A 280 15.40 -12.18 -16.92
C GLY A 280 14.13 -12.74 -16.30
N PRO A 281 13.66 -12.20 -15.19
CA PRO A 281 12.39 -12.59 -14.60
C PRO A 281 11.23 -12.27 -15.56
N ALA A 282 10.24 -13.17 -15.59
CA ALA A 282 9.06 -12.98 -16.43
C ALA A 282 8.15 -11.85 -15.91
N VAL A 283 8.07 -11.70 -14.59
CA VAL A 283 7.29 -10.65 -13.93
C VAL A 283 8.14 -9.96 -12.87
N VAL A 284 8.06 -8.64 -12.82
CA VAL A 284 8.56 -7.84 -11.71
C VAL A 284 7.37 -7.17 -11.02
N TYR A 285 7.24 -7.40 -9.71
CA TYR A 285 6.28 -6.69 -8.85
C TYR A 285 7.03 -5.56 -8.14
N ASP A 286 6.93 -4.35 -8.68
CA ASP A 286 7.56 -3.15 -8.09
C ASP A 286 6.62 -2.52 -7.06
N THR A 287 6.98 -2.68 -5.80
CA THR A 287 6.22 -2.14 -4.64
C THR A 287 6.71 -0.77 -4.19
N ILE A 288 7.65 -0.16 -4.91
CA ILE A 288 8.23 1.16 -4.64
C ILE A 288 7.70 2.18 -5.66
N GLY A 289 7.77 1.86 -6.94
CA GLY A 289 7.32 2.72 -8.04
C GLY A 289 8.13 4.01 -8.17
N SER A 290 9.42 3.97 -7.83
CA SER A 290 10.33 5.08 -8.08
C SER A 290 10.85 5.04 -9.52
N THR A 291 11.31 6.18 -10.03
CA THR A 291 11.95 6.23 -11.35
C THR A 291 13.08 5.20 -11.47
N GLU A 292 13.89 5.05 -10.41
CA GLU A 292 15.01 4.11 -10.37
C GLU A 292 14.55 2.65 -10.45
N THR A 293 13.52 2.27 -9.67
CA THR A 293 13.05 0.88 -9.66
C THR A 293 12.30 0.52 -10.94
N VAL A 294 11.53 1.46 -11.49
CA VAL A 294 10.87 1.27 -12.80
C VAL A 294 11.90 1.08 -13.90
N GLU A 295 12.88 1.98 -14.04
CA GLU A 295 13.94 1.87 -15.06
C GLU A 295 14.74 0.57 -14.91
N THR A 296 15.14 0.23 -13.69
CA THR A 296 15.86 -1.02 -13.42
C THR A 296 15.01 -2.24 -13.80
N SER A 297 13.72 -2.24 -13.47
CA SER A 297 12.81 -3.33 -13.84
C SER A 297 12.69 -3.50 -15.36
N LEU A 298 12.61 -2.40 -16.12
CA LEU A 298 12.59 -2.45 -17.59
C LEU A 298 13.90 -3.02 -18.15
N ARG A 299 15.03 -2.75 -17.50
CA ARG A 299 16.34 -3.25 -17.92
C ARG A 299 16.50 -4.75 -17.72
N LEU A 300 15.97 -5.30 -16.64
CA LEU A 300 16.20 -6.70 -16.22
C LEU A 300 15.10 -7.68 -16.61
N LEU A 301 13.88 -7.22 -16.95
CA LEU A 301 12.79 -8.09 -17.37
C LEU A 301 13.14 -8.92 -18.61
N ASN A 302 12.62 -10.13 -18.66
CA ASN A 302 12.62 -10.95 -19.88
C ASN A 302 11.91 -10.23 -21.04
N THR A 303 12.31 -10.49 -22.28
CA THR A 303 11.58 -10.02 -23.47
C THR A 303 10.12 -10.50 -23.41
N GLY A 304 9.16 -9.63 -23.65
CA GLY A 304 7.72 -9.88 -23.46
C GLY A 304 7.28 -9.95 -21.99
N GLY A 305 8.17 -9.64 -21.03
CA GLY A 305 7.88 -9.69 -19.60
C GLY A 305 6.94 -8.58 -19.12
N THR A 306 6.49 -8.70 -17.87
CA THR A 306 5.51 -7.79 -17.26
C THR A 306 6.07 -7.09 -16.02
N LEU A 307 5.95 -5.76 -15.99
CA LEU A 307 6.16 -4.93 -14.81
C LEU A 307 4.80 -4.57 -14.16
N VAL A 308 4.59 -4.98 -12.92
CA VAL A 308 3.42 -4.55 -12.13
C VAL A 308 3.89 -3.52 -11.10
N ILE A 309 3.30 -2.32 -11.15
CA ILE A 309 3.65 -1.21 -10.27
C ILE A 309 2.53 -1.03 -9.24
N SER A 310 2.82 -1.28 -7.98
CA SER A 310 1.90 -1.06 -6.84
C SER A 310 2.36 0.05 -5.88
N GLY A 311 3.62 0.45 -5.94
CA GLY A 311 4.14 1.66 -5.30
C GLY A 311 4.06 2.87 -6.23
N VAL A 312 4.02 4.08 -5.67
CA VAL A 312 4.04 5.33 -6.45
C VAL A 312 4.93 6.35 -5.76
N GLU A 313 5.96 6.80 -6.44
CA GLU A 313 6.77 7.96 -6.07
C GLU A 313 6.68 9.06 -7.14
N PRO A 314 7.02 10.33 -6.81
CA PRO A 314 7.06 11.38 -7.81
C PRO A 314 7.96 11.01 -9.00
N PRO A 315 7.42 10.98 -10.23
CA PRO A 315 8.18 10.55 -11.40
C PRO A 315 9.29 11.55 -11.75
N LYS A 316 10.40 11.01 -12.26
CA LYS A 316 11.51 11.76 -12.86
C LYS A 316 11.74 11.24 -14.28
N ARG A 317 12.64 11.87 -15.03
CA ARG A 317 13.06 11.36 -16.34
C ARG A 317 13.81 10.04 -16.19
N PHE A 318 13.50 9.05 -17.04
CA PHE A 318 14.16 7.75 -17.10
C PHE A 318 14.25 7.25 -18.55
N GLU A 319 15.11 6.26 -18.79
CA GLU A 319 15.24 5.62 -20.07
C GLU A 319 14.19 4.50 -20.24
N TRP A 320 13.27 4.70 -21.16
CA TRP A 320 12.15 3.78 -21.40
C TRP A 320 12.28 2.94 -22.69
N THR A 321 13.35 3.12 -23.47
CA THR A 321 13.58 2.36 -24.70
C THR A 321 13.52 0.84 -24.49
N PRO A 322 13.97 0.25 -23.36
CA PRO A 322 13.77 -1.18 -23.09
C PRO A 322 12.31 -1.64 -23.12
N LEU A 323 11.35 -0.78 -22.71
CA LEU A 323 9.92 -1.06 -22.81
C LEU A 323 9.51 -1.29 -24.27
N TYR A 324 9.92 -0.39 -25.17
CA TYR A 324 9.67 -0.51 -26.60
C TYR A 324 10.41 -1.71 -27.22
N PHE A 325 11.70 -1.82 -26.97
CA PHE A 325 12.56 -2.81 -27.62
C PHE A 325 12.20 -4.26 -27.24
N LYS A 326 11.85 -4.50 -25.98
CA LYS A 326 11.52 -5.83 -25.46
C LYS A 326 10.02 -6.13 -25.47
N GLU A 327 9.19 -5.25 -26.01
CA GLU A 327 7.73 -5.38 -26.05
C GLU A 327 7.14 -5.70 -24.67
N LEU A 328 7.57 -4.95 -23.64
CA LEU A 328 7.16 -5.18 -22.25
C LEU A 328 5.74 -4.72 -21.98
N HIS A 329 5.09 -5.40 -21.03
CA HIS A 329 3.82 -4.96 -20.46
C HIS A 329 4.06 -4.19 -19.16
N VAL A 330 3.43 -3.02 -18.99
CA VAL A 330 3.46 -2.25 -17.74
C VAL A 330 2.05 -2.07 -17.22
N ILE A 331 1.80 -2.55 -16.01
CA ILE A 331 0.49 -2.59 -15.37
C ILE A 331 0.54 -1.80 -14.08
N GLY A 332 -0.33 -0.79 -13.92
CA GLY A 332 -0.56 -0.14 -12.63
C GLY A 332 -1.52 -0.95 -11.77
N SER A 333 -1.20 -1.14 -10.51
CA SER A 333 -2.05 -1.81 -9.53
C SER A 333 -2.37 -0.86 -8.38
N ASN A 334 -3.60 -0.31 -8.38
CA ASN A 334 -4.07 0.63 -7.36
C ASN A 334 -5.24 0.02 -6.58
N GLY A 335 -4.95 -0.54 -5.41
CA GLY A 335 -5.97 -1.04 -4.50
C GLY A 335 -6.51 -2.44 -4.87
N PHE A 336 -7.70 -2.73 -4.42
CA PHE A 336 -8.28 -4.08 -4.45
C PHE A 336 -9.81 -4.03 -4.47
N GLY A 337 -10.44 -5.18 -4.68
CA GLY A 337 -11.89 -5.33 -4.70
C GLY A 337 -12.30 -6.80 -4.59
N ILE A 338 -13.28 -7.22 -5.39
CA ILE A 338 -13.63 -8.63 -5.56
C ILE A 338 -12.62 -9.24 -6.54
N GLU A 339 -11.95 -10.29 -6.12
CA GLU A 339 -10.96 -11.01 -6.91
C GLU A 339 -11.35 -12.48 -7.02
N GLU A 340 -10.89 -13.14 -8.08
CA GLU A 340 -11.07 -14.58 -8.26
C GLU A 340 -9.75 -15.29 -7.91
N VAL A 341 -9.81 -16.21 -6.94
CA VAL A 341 -8.69 -17.07 -6.55
C VAL A 341 -9.15 -18.51 -6.59
N ALA A 342 -8.49 -19.36 -7.37
CA ALA A 342 -8.83 -20.77 -7.54
C ALA A 342 -10.32 -21.02 -7.87
N GLY A 343 -10.91 -20.15 -8.71
CA GLY A 343 -12.32 -20.25 -9.13
C GLY A 343 -13.33 -19.70 -8.12
N VAL A 344 -12.88 -19.13 -7.00
CA VAL A 344 -13.76 -18.51 -6.00
C VAL A 344 -13.65 -16.99 -6.10
N ALA A 345 -14.77 -16.32 -6.38
CA ALA A 345 -14.85 -14.86 -6.43
C ALA A 345 -15.38 -14.32 -5.10
N LYS A 346 -14.56 -13.55 -4.37
CA LYS A 346 -14.93 -12.83 -3.16
C LYS A 346 -14.01 -11.64 -2.91
N HIS A 347 -14.29 -10.85 -1.89
CA HIS A 347 -13.47 -9.70 -1.57
C HIS A 347 -12.05 -10.13 -1.17
N SER A 348 -11.03 -9.36 -1.58
CA SER A 348 -9.62 -9.68 -1.31
C SER A 348 -9.32 -9.88 0.18
N MET A 349 -9.98 -9.14 1.06
CA MET A 349 -9.81 -9.28 2.52
C MET A 349 -10.35 -10.62 3.03
N GLU A 350 -11.44 -11.14 2.44
CA GLU A 350 -11.97 -12.46 2.79
C GLU A 350 -11.05 -13.57 2.30
N HIS A 351 -10.47 -13.42 1.10
CA HIS A 351 -9.40 -14.33 0.65
C HIS A 351 -8.22 -14.33 1.61
N TYR A 352 -7.81 -13.16 2.08
CA TYR A 352 -6.72 -13.09 3.05
C TYR A 352 -7.04 -13.84 4.34
N PHE A 353 -8.26 -13.74 4.86
CA PHE A 353 -8.66 -14.48 6.06
C PHE A 353 -8.63 -16.00 5.84
N ASP A 354 -8.99 -16.48 4.65
CA ASP A 354 -8.83 -17.89 4.32
C ASP A 354 -7.34 -18.32 4.29
N PHE A 355 -6.47 -17.45 3.76
CA PHE A 355 -5.03 -17.74 3.75
C PHE A 355 -4.45 -17.77 5.17
N VAL A 356 -4.90 -16.89 6.05
CA VAL A 356 -4.52 -16.94 7.48
C VAL A 356 -5.01 -18.25 8.12
N ALA A 357 -6.25 -18.64 7.86
CA ALA A 357 -6.80 -19.91 8.34
C ALA A 357 -6.03 -21.13 7.79
N ALA A 358 -5.47 -21.02 6.58
CA ALA A 358 -4.59 -22.02 5.96
C ALA A 358 -3.13 -21.94 6.44
N GLY A 359 -2.80 -21.06 7.41
CA GLY A 359 -1.49 -20.98 8.02
C GLY A 359 -0.56 -19.87 7.50
N LEU A 360 -1.06 -18.97 6.63
CA LEU A 360 -0.28 -17.79 6.23
C LEU A 360 -0.11 -16.84 7.42
N ASP A 361 1.12 -16.64 7.88
CA ASP A 361 1.46 -15.69 8.94
C ASP A 361 2.34 -14.55 8.43
N LEU A 362 1.76 -13.35 8.42
CA LEU A 362 2.44 -12.10 8.08
C LEU A 362 2.63 -11.19 9.30
N THR A 363 2.23 -11.61 10.50
CA THR A 363 2.37 -10.79 11.72
C THR A 363 3.81 -10.36 12.02
N PRO A 364 4.88 -11.10 11.65
CA PRO A 364 6.26 -10.65 11.84
C PRO A 364 6.62 -9.36 11.08
N VAL A 365 5.83 -8.93 10.09
CA VAL A 365 6.07 -7.64 9.40
C VAL A 365 5.68 -6.44 10.27
N ILE A 366 4.88 -6.64 11.33
CA ILE A 366 4.53 -5.60 12.30
C ILE A 366 5.71 -5.42 13.24
N THR A 367 6.47 -4.36 13.04
CA THR A 367 7.74 -4.15 13.76
C THR A 367 7.64 -3.15 14.90
N HIS A 368 6.71 -2.20 14.83
CA HIS A 368 6.59 -1.12 15.81
C HIS A 368 5.12 -0.80 16.09
N ARG A 369 4.85 -0.35 17.32
CA ARG A 369 3.55 0.13 17.78
C ARG A 369 3.73 1.39 18.59
N PHE A 370 2.84 2.35 18.41
CA PHE A 370 2.85 3.62 19.12
C PHE A 370 1.43 4.01 19.52
N PRO A 371 1.22 4.59 20.71
CA PRO A 371 -0.03 5.29 20.99
C PRO A 371 -0.21 6.46 20.03
N LEU A 372 -1.46 6.86 19.77
CA LEU A 372 -1.75 7.93 18.80
C LEU A 372 -1.04 9.24 19.15
N ASP A 373 -0.87 9.56 20.44
CA ASP A 373 -0.18 10.77 20.89
C ASP A 373 1.31 10.82 20.50
N ARG A 374 1.90 9.67 20.14
CA ARG A 374 3.29 9.53 19.65
C ARG A 374 3.35 9.29 18.14
N TRP A 375 2.38 9.78 17.40
CA TRP A 375 2.31 9.64 15.94
C TRP A 375 3.54 10.20 15.22
N ASP A 376 4.10 11.27 15.72
CA ASP A 376 5.32 11.92 15.20
C ASP A 376 6.52 10.97 15.24
N GLU A 377 6.72 10.27 16.36
CA GLU A 377 7.75 9.24 16.47
C GLU A 377 7.46 8.05 15.55
N ALA A 378 6.20 7.64 15.41
CA ALA A 378 5.79 6.58 14.52
C ALA A 378 6.13 6.90 13.06
N VAL A 379 5.81 8.11 12.60
CA VAL A 379 6.11 8.61 11.25
C VAL A 379 7.61 8.69 11.01
N LEU A 380 8.37 9.26 11.96
CA LEU A 380 9.83 9.37 11.87
C LEU A 380 10.50 7.99 11.88
N THR A 381 9.98 7.05 12.66
CA THR A 381 10.45 5.65 12.70
C THR A 381 10.28 5.00 11.33
N LEU A 382 9.13 5.17 10.68
CA LEU A 382 8.89 4.62 9.35
C LEU A 382 9.68 5.36 8.26
N LYS A 383 9.80 6.68 8.34
CA LYS A 383 10.62 7.50 7.44
C LYS A 383 12.08 7.05 7.47
N ASP A 384 12.64 6.84 8.68
CA ASP A 384 14.03 6.39 8.85
C ASP A 384 14.13 4.85 8.97
N SER A 385 13.32 4.17 8.17
CA SER A 385 13.23 2.70 8.21
C SER A 385 14.52 1.95 7.87
N ARG A 386 15.52 2.63 7.30
CA ARG A 386 16.87 2.05 7.11
C ARG A 386 17.56 1.84 8.45
N ARG A 387 17.44 2.79 9.37
CA ARG A 387 18.08 2.76 10.68
C ARG A 387 17.25 2.00 11.73
N THR A 388 15.93 2.21 11.70
CA THR A 388 15.01 1.65 12.69
C THR A 388 14.60 0.20 12.42
N GLY A 389 14.77 -0.28 11.18
CA GLY A 389 14.27 -1.58 10.76
C GLY A 389 12.74 -1.62 10.55
N ALA A 390 12.04 -0.49 10.65
CA ALA A 390 10.58 -0.44 10.56
C ALA A 390 10.06 -0.96 9.22
N VAL A 391 9.06 -1.85 9.27
CA VAL A 391 8.33 -2.37 8.11
C VAL A 391 6.87 -1.93 8.19
N LYS A 392 6.07 -2.51 9.08
CA LYS A 392 4.72 -2.03 9.40
C LYS A 392 4.74 -1.40 10.78
N VAL A 393 4.24 -0.18 10.85
CA VAL A 393 4.05 0.57 12.10
C VAL A 393 2.56 0.70 12.37
N LEU A 394 2.13 0.39 13.58
CA LEU A 394 0.75 0.55 14.03
C LEU A 394 0.62 1.74 14.98
N LEU A 395 -0.49 2.44 14.86
CA LEU A 395 -1.00 3.36 15.88
C LEU A 395 -2.08 2.67 16.71
N GLU A 396 -2.09 2.93 18.01
CA GLU A 396 -3.07 2.43 18.99
C GLU A 396 -3.85 3.63 19.53
N PRO A 397 -4.96 4.05 18.87
CA PRO A 397 -5.65 5.30 19.21
C PRO A 397 -6.35 5.27 20.57
N SER A 398 -6.74 4.09 21.05
CA SER A 398 -7.48 3.91 22.33
C SER A 398 -6.56 3.70 23.55
N ARG A 399 -5.25 3.89 23.41
CA ARG A 399 -4.27 3.80 24.51
C ARG A 399 -3.69 5.14 24.89
#